data_d761d52118bd29940008a65e36fa1e39
#
_entry.id   d761d52118bd29940008a65e36fa1e39
#
_cell.length_a   1.000
_cell.length_b   1.000
_cell.length_c   1.000
_cell.angle_alpha   90.00
_cell.angle_beta   90.00
_cell.angle_gamma   90.00
#
_symmetry.space_group_name_H-M   'P 1'
#
loop_
_entity.id
_entity.type
_entity.pdbx_description
1 polymer ?
#
loop_
_entity_poly.entity_id
_entity_poly.type
_entity_poly.pdbx_seq_one_letter_code
_entity_poly.pdbx_strand_id
1 'polypeptide(L)'
;MNKPLILLTGCSGQLGTAIQLHWDASPLAATYELLPVDADQLDLTDSEDVTAYLDQLRPRYLINTAAYTEVDTAESEASAAFKVNSDAVLVLVRWCKKNGSTLIQVSTDFVFDGKTESPYLPESETNPLNIYGASKLAGERHVRDAMPNHGIIVRTAWLYSEFGSNFVKTMLGLMRRKTELKVVSDQIGSPTSAHTLAQFILALVASGKTHGIFHWTDGAEISWFDFANAIYEAGRSYGLIAREVAIWPIPCGEYPTPAARPAYSVLDRKSSLELIDAGVDDWQAALRHVVVSLADRAGRDEAKGDDNE
;
A
#
# COMPACT_ATOMS: atom_id res chain seq x y z
N MET A 1 -22.01 24.38 10.68
CA MET A 1 -21.97 23.74 9.33
C MET A 1 -21.30 22.40 9.50
N ASN A 2 -21.86 21.34 8.91
CA ASN A 2 -21.19 20.03 8.93
C ASN A 2 -19.89 20.12 8.11
N LYS A 3 -18.82 19.46 8.57
CA LYS A 3 -17.55 19.38 7.84
C LYS A 3 -17.76 18.64 6.51
N PRO A 4 -17.10 19.04 5.42
CA PRO A 4 -17.11 18.24 4.20
C PRO A 4 -16.48 16.86 4.44
N LEU A 5 -16.97 15.86 3.70
CA LEU A 5 -16.63 14.45 3.93
C LEU A 5 -15.44 14.00 3.09
N ILE A 6 -14.58 13.22 3.69
CA ILE A 6 -13.59 12.36 3.02
C ILE A 6 -14.04 10.91 3.20
N LEU A 7 -14.34 10.22 2.11
CA LEU A 7 -14.66 8.79 2.12
C LEU A 7 -13.37 7.99 1.95
N LEU A 8 -13.13 7.03 2.85
CA LEU A 8 -12.01 6.10 2.81
C LEU A 8 -12.53 4.69 2.56
N THR A 9 -12.26 4.09 1.40
CA THR A 9 -12.63 2.69 1.10
C THR A 9 -11.47 1.74 1.41
N GLY A 10 -11.78 0.48 1.77
CA GLY A 10 -10.78 -0.50 2.18
C GLY A 10 -10.18 -0.18 3.55
N CYS A 11 -11.02 0.29 4.47
CA CYS A 11 -10.59 0.84 5.75
C CYS A 11 -9.98 -0.18 6.71
N SER A 12 -10.30 -1.47 6.60
CA SER A 12 -9.71 -2.55 7.42
C SER A 12 -8.39 -3.10 6.86
N GLY A 13 -8.01 -2.70 5.64
CA GLY A 13 -6.70 -3.02 5.05
C GLY A 13 -5.54 -2.31 5.76
N GLN A 14 -4.29 -2.71 5.45
CA GLN A 14 -3.09 -2.14 6.06
C GLN A 14 -3.05 -0.60 5.98
N LEU A 15 -3.22 -0.06 4.77
CA LEU A 15 -3.18 1.38 4.54
C LEU A 15 -4.42 2.10 5.09
N GLY A 16 -5.60 1.52 4.92
CA GLY A 16 -6.85 2.10 5.45
C GLY A 16 -6.80 2.24 6.97
N THR A 17 -6.29 1.21 7.68
CA THR A 17 -6.09 1.26 9.13
C THR A 17 -5.06 2.34 9.52
N ALA A 18 -3.94 2.42 8.79
CA ALA A 18 -2.92 3.43 9.05
C ALA A 18 -3.45 4.87 8.84
N ILE A 19 -4.25 5.11 7.80
CA ILE A 19 -4.89 6.42 7.57
C ILE A 19 -5.78 6.81 8.77
N GLN A 20 -6.58 5.89 9.28
CA GLN A 20 -7.44 6.13 10.45
C GLN A 20 -6.61 6.46 11.70
N LEU A 21 -5.50 5.75 11.94
CA LEU A 21 -4.61 6.00 13.08
C LEU A 21 -3.94 7.38 13.03
N HIS A 22 -3.62 7.87 11.83
CA HIS A 22 -2.98 9.18 11.65
C HIS A 22 -3.99 10.33 11.46
N TRP A 23 -5.31 10.02 11.42
CA TRP A 23 -6.33 11.01 11.10
C TRP A 23 -6.38 12.17 12.09
N ASP A 24 -6.50 11.87 13.39
CA ASP A 24 -6.68 12.90 14.42
C ASP A 24 -5.46 13.82 14.56
N ALA A 25 -4.27 13.33 14.24
CA ALA A 25 -3.04 14.13 14.20
C ALA A 25 -2.89 14.95 12.91
N SER A 26 -3.69 14.68 11.89
CA SER A 26 -3.66 15.40 10.62
C SER A 26 -4.39 16.75 10.72
N PRO A 27 -3.88 17.82 10.08
CA PRO A 27 -4.59 19.09 9.99
C PRO A 27 -5.96 18.97 9.29
N LEU A 28 -6.19 17.90 8.53
CA LEU A 28 -7.48 17.63 7.88
C LEU A 28 -8.60 17.38 8.88
N ALA A 29 -8.33 16.78 10.04
CA ALA A 29 -9.34 16.51 11.06
C ALA A 29 -10.04 17.78 11.58
N ALA A 30 -9.38 18.94 11.51
CA ALA A 30 -10.01 20.22 11.85
C ALA A 30 -11.07 20.65 10.83
N THR A 31 -10.88 20.31 9.53
CA THR A 31 -11.66 20.84 8.41
C THR A 31 -12.65 19.82 7.82
N TYR A 32 -12.29 18.55 7.85
CA TYR A 32 -13.03 17.44 7.22
C TYR A 32 -13.48 16.41 8.25
N GLU A 33 -14.47 15.61 7.88
CA GLU A 33 -14.87 14.38 8.55
C GLU A 33 -14.38 13.18 7.73
N LEU A 34 -13.75 12.19 8.37
CA LEU A 34 -13.35 10.94 7.72
C LEU A 34 -14.44 9.89 7.93
N LEU A 35 -14.95 9.32 6.84
CA LEU A 35 -15.85 8.18 6.87
C LEU A 35 -15.13 6.96 6.31
N PRO A 36 -14.66 6.05 7.18
CA PRO A 36 -14.08 4.79 6.75
C PRO A 36 -15.19 3.78 6.41
N VAL A 37 -15.05 3.07 5.28
CA VAL A 37 -15.96 2.00 4.85
C VAL A 37 -15.16 0.81 4.31
N ASP A 38 -15.71 -0.38 4.49
CA ASP A 38 -15.16 -1.62 3.95
C ASP A 38 -16.20 -2.39 3.14
N ALA A 39 -15.80 -3.54 2.59
CA ALA A 39 -16.60 -4.34 1.66
C ALA A 39 -17.91 -4.88 2.25
N ASP A 40 -18.00 -5.08 3.57
CA ASP A 40 -19.23 -5.45 4.28
C ASP A 40 -20.27 -4.32 4.34
N GLN A 41 -19.82 -3.05 4.21
CA GLN A 41 -20.67 -1.86 4.21
C GLN A 41 -20.91 -1.32 2.80
N LEU A 42 -19.95 -1.51 1.88
CA LEU A 42 -20.00 -1.06 0.51
C LEU A 42 -19.16 -1.97 -0.40
N ASP A 43 -19.81 -2.91 -1.07
CA ASP A 43 -19.14 -3.70 -2.11
C ASP A 43 -18.89 -2.83 -3.35
N LEU A 44 -17.62 -2.44 -3.55
CA LEU A 44 -17.23 -1.62 -4.71
C LEU A 44 -17.49 -2.29 -6.05
N THR A 45 -17.78 -3.59 -6.09
CA THR A 45 -18.11 -4.33 -7.31
C THR A 45 -19.59 -4.26 -7.69
N ASP A 46 -20.45 -3.70 -6.82
CA ASP A 46 -21.83 -3.36 -7.11
C ASP A 46 -21.94 -1.87 -7.51
N SER A 47 -22.05 -1.62 -8.81
CA SER A 47 -22.02 -0.26 -9.35
C SER A 47 -23.26 0.57 -9.00
N GLU A 48 -24.41 -0.07 -8.77
CA GLU A 48 -25.66 0.62 -8.42
C GLU A 48 -25.62 1.05 -6.96
N ASP A 49 -25.23 0.14 -6.07
CA ASP A 49 -25.09 0.42 -4.64
C ASP A 49 -24.03 1.49 -4.38
N VAL A 50 -22.86 1.37 -5.02
CA VAL A 50 -21.78 2.39 -4.94
C VAL A 50 -22.29 3.76 -5.37
N THR A 51 -23.01 3.84 -6.48
CA THR A 51 -23.53 5.13 -7.00
C THR A 51 -24.55 5.73 -6.02
N ALA A 52 -25.49 4.92 -5.52
CA ALA A 52 -26.50 5.36 -4.56
C ALA A 52 -25.89 5.84 -3.24
N TYR A 53 -24.91 5.08 -2.73
CA TYR A 53 -24.18 5.43 -1.50
C TYR A 53 -23.43 6.76 -1.63
N LEU A 54 -22.70 6.95 -2.73
CA LEU A 54 -21.99 8.19 -3.01
C LEU A 54 -22.93 9.39 -3.25
N ASP A 55 -24.09 9.19 -3.92
CA ASP A 55 -25.10 10.24 -4.14
C ASP A 55 -25.71 10.74 -2.83
N GLN A 56 -25.84 9.86 -1.83
CA GLN A 56 -26.30 10.22 -0.48
C GLN A 56 -25.24 11.02 0.29
N LEU A 57 -23.98 10.59 0.25
CA LEU A 57 -22.91 11.15 1.09
C LEU A 57 -22.25 12.39 0.49
N ARG A 58 -22.10 12.44 -0.83
CA ARG A 58 -21.42 13.50 -1.59
C ARG A 58 -20.04 13.88 -1.03
N PRO A 59 -19.09 12.92 -0.91
CA PRO A 59 -17.77 13.20 -0.37
C PRO A 59 -17.01 14.22 -1.22
N ARG A 60 -16.28 15.13 -0.57
CA ARG A 60 -15.38 16.07 -1.25
C ARG A 60 -14.13 15.38 -1.79
N TYR A 61 -13.60 14.41 -1.03
CA TYR A 61 -12.50 13.54 -1.43
C TYR A 61 -12.91 12.09 -1.26
N LEU A 62 -12.42 11.25 -2.14
CA LEU A 62 -12.54 9.80 -2.07
C LEU A 62 -11.12 9.21 -2.09
N ILE A 63 -10.70 8.58 -0.99
CA ILE A 63 -9.42 7.88 -0.88
C ILE A 63 -9.72 6.39 -1.07
N ASN A 64 -9.34 5.83 -2.23
CA ASN A 64 -9.55 4.43 -2.54
C ASN A 64 -8.30 3.62 -2.24
N THR A 65 -8.31 2.91 -1.10
CA THR A 65 -7.29 1.93 -0.71
C THR A 65 -7.75 0.49 -0.92
N ALA A 66 -9.03 0.28 -1.28
CA ALA A 66 -9.54 -1.05 -1.61
C ALA A 66 -8.92 -1.58 -2.90
N ALA A 67 -8.46 -2.83 -2.88
CA ALA A 67 -7.87 -3.50 -4.01
C ALA A 67 -7.91 -5.02 -3.86
N TYR A 68 -7.92 -5.73 -4.98
CA TYR A 68 -7.52 -7.13 -5.04
C TYR A 68 -6.00 -7.19 -5.04
N THR A 69 -5.38 -7.77 -4.01
CA THR A 69 -3.92 -7.72 -3.78
C THR A 69 -3.22 -9.08 -3.83
N GLU A 70 -3.95 -10.16 -4.07
CA GLU A 70 -3.41 -11.52 -4.17
C GLU A 70 -2.72 -11.72 -5.53
N VAL A 71 -1.46 -11.25 -5.63
CA VAL A 71 -0.70 -11.15 -6.88
C VAL A 71 -0.62 -12.47 -7.63
N ASP A 72 -0.30 -13.57 -6.93
CA ASP A 72 -0.16 -14.89 -7.55
C ASP A 72 -1.52 -15.51 -7.92
N THR A 73 -2.54 -15.32 -7.08
CA THR A 73 -3.90 -15.80 -7.32
C THR A 73 -4.55 -15.06 -8.49
N ALA A 74 -4.18 -13.80 -8.73
CA ALA A 74 -4.69 -13.00 -9.85
C ALA A 74 -4.42 -13.69 -11.21
N GLU A 75 -3.34 -14.46 -11.36
CA GLU A 75 -3.04 -15.17 -12.61
C GLU A 75 -4.13 -16.20 -12.97
N SER A 76 -4.78 -16.79 -11.99
CA SER A 76 -5.92 -17.71 -12.18
C SER A 76 -7.29 -17.04 -12.03
N GLU A 77 -7.36 -15.90 -11.33
CA GLU A 77 -8.59 -15.16 -11.03
C GLU A 77 -8.62 -13.76 -11.68
N ALA A 78 -8.16 -13.66 -12.92
CA ALA A 78 -8.04 -12.39 -13.63
C ALA A 78 -9.33 -11.56 -13.60
N SER A 79 -10.50 -12.20 -13.76
CA SER A 79 -11.80 -11.52 -13.72
C SER A 79 -12.06 -10.83 -12.37
N ALA A 80 -11.72 -11.48 -11.24
CA ALA A 80 -11.88 -10.90 -9.91
C ALA A 80 -10.92 -9.72 -9.71
N ALA A 81 -9.66 -9.85 -10.17
CA ALA A 81 -8.68 -8.79 -10.09
C ALA A 81 -9.12 -7.54 -10.88
N PHE A 82 -9.57 -7.71 -12.13
CA PHE A 82 -10.06 -6.59 -12.94
C PHE A 82 -11.36 -5.99 -12.41
N LYS A 83 -12.29 -6.80 -11.88
CA LYS A 83 -13.55 -6.32 -11.31
C LYS A 83 -13.30 -5.31 -10.18
N VAL A 84 -12.33 -5.60 -9.27
CA VAL A 84 -12.02 -4.72 -8.14
C VAL A 84 -11.06 -3.59 -8.55
N ASN A 85 -9.96 -3.91 -9.26
CA ASN A 85 -8.89 -2.96 -9.51
C ASN A 85 -9.15 -2.04 -10.72
N SER A 86 -10.11 -2.36 -11.58
CA SER A 86 -10.45 -1.60 -12.78
C SER A 86 -11.91 -1.17 -12.81
N ASP A 87 -12.86 -2.13 -12.83
CA ASP A 87 -14.27 -1.80 -13.08
C ASP A 87 -14.88 -0.99 -11.92
N ALA A 88 -14.60 -1.38 -10.68
CA ALA A 88 -14.98 -0.62 -9.50
C ALA A 88 -14.38 0.81 -9.52
N VAL A 89 -13.10 0.93 -9.90
CA VAL A 89 -12.45 2.24 -10.03
C VAL A 89 -13.13 3.10 -11.10
N LEU A 90 -13.56 2.50 -12.21
CA LEU A 90 -14.33 3.23 -13.25
C LEU A 90 -15.63 3.82 -12.71
N VAL A 91 -16.33 3.11 -11.81
CA VAL A 91 -17.56 3.62 -11.15
C VAL A 91 -17.22 4.84 -10.30
N LEU A 92 -16.17 4.75 -9.45
CA LEU A 92 -15.71 5.86 -8.62
C LEU A 92 -15.31 7.08 -9.47
N VAL A 93 -14.56 6.85 -10.55
CA VAL A 93 -14.14 7.89 -11.51
C VAL A 93 -15.32 8.61 -12.14
N ARG A 94 -16.31 7.86 -12.63
CA ARG A 94 -17.52 8.43 -13.25
C ARG A 94 -18.29 9.30 -12.27
N TRP A 95 -18.45 8.81 -11.05
CA TRP A 95 -19.16 9.56 -10.01
C TRP A 95 -18.39 10.82 -9.59
N CYS A 96 -17.09 10.71 -9.30
CA CYS A 96 -16.26 11.85 -8.91
C CYS A 96 -16.21 12.93 -10.00
N LYS A 97 -16.04 12.53 -11.28
CA LYS A 97 -16.07 13.45 -12.42
C LYS A 97 -17.37 14.24 -12.49
N LYS A 98 -18.51 13.54 -12.35
CA LYS A 98 -19.86 14.14 -12.41
C LYS A 98 -20.09 15.15 -11.27
N ASN A 99 -19.56 14.87 -10.09
CA ASN A 99 -19.84 15.64 -8.87
C ASN A 99 -18.72 16.62 -8.47
N GLY A 100 -17.62 16.68 -9.21
CA GLY A 100 -16.49 17.57 -8.91
C GLY A 100 -15.70 17.17 -7.65
N SER A 101 -15.75 15.89 -7.28
CA SER A 101 -14.97 15.32 -6.17
C SER A 101 -13.58 14.92 -6.63
N THR A 102 -12.59 14.96 -5.74
CA THR A 102 -11.23 14.49 -6.03
C THR A 102 -11.09 13.02 -5.62
N LEU A 103 -10.60 12.17 -6.54
CA LEU A 103 -10.29 10.78 -6.28
C LEU A 103 -8.78 10.62 -6.05
N ILE A 104 -8.41 9.98 -4.95
CA ILE A 104 -7.06 9.50 -4.67
C ILE A 104 -7.07 7.98 -4.84
N GLN A 105 -6.45 7.48 -5.93
CA GLN A 105 -6.37 6.06 -6.25
C GLN A 105 -5.00 5.51 -5.88
N VAL A 106 -4.95 4.55 -4.98
CA VAL A 106 -3.70 3.84 -4.66
C VAL A 106 -3.40 2.79 -5.72
N SER A 107 -2.17 2.79 -6.21
CA SER A 107 -1.64 1.89 -7.25
C SER A 107 -0.32 1.24 -6.80
N THR A 108 0.41 0.63 -7.71
CA THR A 108 1.53 -0.25 -7.46
C THR A 108 2.70 -0.01 -8.43
N ASP A 109 3.91 -0.39 -7.99
CA ASP A 109 5.10 -0.52 -8.82
C ASP A 109 4.98 -1.61 -9.91
N PHE A 110 4.09 -2.60 -9.73
CA PHE A 110 3.85 -3.68 -10.69
C PHE A 110 3.23 -3.22 -12.02
N VAL A 111 2.96 -1.93 -12.17
CA VAL A 111 2.62 -1.34 -13.49
C VAL A 111 3.83 -1.26 -14.43
N PHE A 112 5.05 -1.48 -13.91
CA PHE A 112 6.30 -1.43 -14.65
C PHE A 112 6.87 -2.83 -14.96
N ASP A 113 7.73 -2.93 -15.99
CA ASP A 113 8.30 -4.20 -16.46
C ASP A 113 9.67 -4.57 -15.86
N GLY A 114 10.24 -3.69 -15.05
CA GLY A 114 11.51 -3.97 -14.38
C GLY A 114 12.76 -3.94 -15.26
N LYS A 115 12.71 -3.35 -16.46
CA LYS A 115 13.82 -3.34 -17.42
C LYS A 115 14.72 -2.11 -17.36
N THR A 116 14.48 -1.19 -16.42
CA THR A 116 15.34 -0.03 -16.21
C THR A 116 16.43 -0.34 -15.17
N GLU A 117 17.51 0.44 -15.21
CA GLU A 117 18.59 0.44 -14.20
C GLU A 117 18.54 1.69 -13.31
N SER A 118 17.46 2.47 -13.41
CA SER A 118 17.25 3.69 -12.63
C SER A 118 15.81 3.78 -12.14
N PRO A 119 15.54 4.52 -11.05
CA PRO A 119 14.19 4.65 -10.51
C PRO A 119 13.17 5.10 -11.54
N TYR A 120 12.01 4.44 -11.57
CA TYR A 120 10.89 4.80 -12.44
C TYR A 120 10.32 6.16 -12.05
N LEU A 121 10.25 7.07 -13.01
CA LEU A 121 9.57 8.35 -12.86
C LEU A 121 8.03 8.17 -12.92
N PRO A 122 7.23 9.10 -12.35
CA PRO A 122 5.77 9.05 -12.46
C PRO A 122 5.26 8.94 -13.91
N GLU A 123 5.95 9.57 -14.85
CA GLU A 123 5.67 9.57 -16.29
C GLU A 123 6.33 8.44 -17.09
N SER A 124 7.11 7.57 -16.45
CA SER A 124 7.73 6.42 -17.12
C SER A 124 6.69 5.54 -17.79
N GLU A 125 7.04 4.96 -18.94
CA GLU A 125 6.17 4.03 -19.67
C GLU A 125 5.83 2.81 -18.82
N THR A 126 4.54 2.46 -18.78
CA THR A 126 4.04 1.33 -18.01
C THR A 126 3.89 0.10 -18.89
N ASN A 127 4.37 -1.05 -18.40
CA ASN A 127 4.31 -2.34 -19.11
C ASN A 127 4.23 -3.50 -18.09
N PRO A 128 3.08 -3.75 -17.45
CA PRO A 128 2.95 -4.74 -16.38
C PRO A 128 3.24 -6.16 -16.87
N LEU A 129 3.92 -6.96 -16.04
CA LEU A 129 4.33 -8.34 -16.35
C LEU A 129 3.30 -9.39 -15.91
N ASN A 130 2.30 -9.01 -15.10
CA ASN A 130 1.35 -9.92 -14.47
C ASN A 130 -0.06 -9.31 -14.46
N ILE A 131 -1.05 -10.17 -14.20
CA ILE A 131 -2.47 -9.78 -14.18
C ILE A 131 -2.77 -8.73 -13.10
N TYR A 132 -2.18 -8.85 -11.92
CA TYR A 132 -2.35 -7.85 -10.86
C TYR A 132 -1.93 -6.45 -11.33
N GLY A 133 -0.70 -6.32 -11.84
CA GLY A 133 -0.20 -5.05 -12.38
C GLY A 133 -1.05 -4.52 -13.53
N ALA A 134 -1.49 -5.41 -14.45
CA ALA A 134 -2.37 -5.04 -15.56
C ALA A 134 -3.73 -4.52 -15.08
N SER A 135 -4.33 -5.17 -14.08
CA SER A 135 -5.61 -4.74 -13.50
C SER A 135 -5.51 -3.38 -12.79
N LYS A 136 -4.43 -3.15 -12.03
CA LYS A 136 -4.15 -1.86 -11.38
C LYS A 136 -3.93 -0.75 -12.42
N LEU A 137 -3.14 -1.03 -13.46
CA LEU A 137 -2.91 -0.09 -14.57
C LEU A 137 -4.21 0.27 -15.31
N ALA A 138 -5.12 -0.68 -15.50
CA ALA A 138 -6.42 -0.40 -16.09
C ALA A 138 -7.21 0.62 -15.23
N GLY A 139 -7.20 0.48 -13.91
CA GLY A 139 -7.76 1.47 -12.97
C GLY A 139 -7.10 2.85 -13.08
N GLU A 140 -5.75 2.90 -13.15
CA GLU A 140 -5.02 4.17 -13.37
C GLU A 140 -5.45 4.88 -14.66
N ARG A 141 -5.63 4.11 -15.75
CA ARG A 141 -6.06 4.66 -17.04
C ARG A 141 -7.42 5.34 -16.92
N HIS A 142 -8.38 4.74 -16.21
CA HIS A 142 -9.69 5.38 -15.98
C HIS A 142 -9.54 6.71 -15.24
N VAL A 143 -8.70 6.79 -14.21
CA VAL A 143 -8.44 8.03 -13.47
C VAL A 143 -7.81 9.08 -14.38
N ARG A 144 -6.72 8.73 -15.05
CA ARG A 144 -5.95 9.65 -15.90
C ARG A 144 -6.77 10.20 -17.07
N ASP A 145 -7.50 9.31 -17.78
CA ASP A 145 -8.17 9.67 -19.03
C ASP A 145 -9.48 10.45 -18.77
N ALA A 146 -10.18 10.14 -17.67
CA ALA A 146 -11.45 10.78 -17.36
C ALA A 146 -11.37 11.94 -16.38
N MET A 147 -10.32 12.00 -15.54
CA MET A 147 -10.19 12.98 -14.45
C MET A 147 -8.83 13.71 -14.46
N PRO A 148 -8.39 14.31 -15.58
CA PRO A 148 -7.04 14.91 -15.70
C PRO A 148 -6.79 16.04 -14.69
N ASN A 149 -7.82 16.68 -14.14
CA ASN A 149 -7.73 17.81 -13.20
C ASN A 149 -8.20 17.49 -11.77
N HIS A 150 -8.75 16.28 -11.52
CA HIS A 150 -9.34 15.90 -10.23
C HIS A 150 -9.01 14.45 -9.83
N GLY A 151 -8.08 13.81 -10.53
CA GLY A 151 -7.64 12.45 -10.28
C GLY A 151 -6.20 12.40 -9.82
N ILE A 152 -5.96 11.83 -8.66
CA ILE A 152 -4.63 11.59 -8.10
C ILE A 152 -4.38 10.08 -8.11
N ILE A 153 -3.21 9.67 -8.59
CA ILE A 153 -2.71 8.30 -8.53
C ILE A 153 -1.50 8.29 -7.61
N VAL A 154 -1.49 7.40 -6.62
CA VAL A 154 -0.35 7.19 -5.73
C VAL A 154 0.14 5.75 -5.92
N ARG A 155 1.29 5.59 -6.58
CA ARG A 155 1.97 4.30 -6.72
C ARG A 155 2.87 4.06 -5.52
N THR A 156 2.85 2.84 -5.01
CA THR A 156 3.68 2.39 -3.90
C THR A 156 4.22 0.98 -4.16
N ALA A 157 5.14 0.52 -3.34
CA ALA A 157 5.78 -0.79 -3.49
C ALA A 157 5.96 -1.45 -2.11
N TRP A 158 5.94 -2.78 -2.05
CA TRP A 158 6.33 -3.60 -0.89
C TRP A 158 5.71 -3.12 0.44
N LEU A 159 4.39 -2.88 0.41
CA LEU A 159 3.66 -2.33 1.55
C LEU A 159 3.66 -3.29 2.74
N TYR A 160 4.01 -2.78 3.93
CA TYR A 160 3.98 -3.54 5.17
C TYR A 160 3.48 -2.70 6.35
N SER A 161 2.99 -3.39 7.36
CA SER A 161 2.56 -2.83 8.64
C SER A 161 2.43 -3.94 9.69
N GLU A 162 2.06 -3.58 10.90
CA GLU A 162 1.63 -4.54 11.93
C GLU A 162 0.24 -5.13 11.67
N PHE A 163 -0.53 -4.58 10.71
CA PHE A 163 -1.86 -5.05 10.29
C PHE A 163 -1.79 -6.00 9.11
N GLY A 164 -2.86 -6.77 8.89
CA GLY A 164 -3.00 -7.66 7.75
C GLY A 164 -1.85 -8.66 7.57
N SER A 165 -1.69 -9.17 6.36
CA SER A 165 -0.61 -10.07 5.94
C SER A 165 0.39 -9.31 5.09
N ASN A 166 1.70 -9.52 5.32
CA ASN A 166 2.77 -8.88 4.55
C ASN A 166 4.11 -9.61 4.74
N PHE A 167 5.12 -9.20 3.99
CA PHE A 167 6.44 -9.84 4.00
C PHE A 167 7.12 -9.77 5.37
N VAL A 168 7.03 -8.66 6.10
CA VAL A 168 7.64 -8.51 7.45
C VAL A 168 7.08 -9.56 8.41
N LYS A 169 5.76 -9.67 8.50
CA LYS A 169 5.10 -10.65 9.38
C LYS A 169 5.38 -12.08 8.95
N THR A 170 5.41 -12.34 7.64
CA THR A 170 5.76 -13.65 7.09
C THR A 170 7.19 -14.05 7.47
N MET A 171 8.17 -13.16 7.29
CA MET A 171 9.57 -13.42 7.64
C MET A 171 9.72 -13.64 9.15
N LEU A 172 9.18 -12.80 10.00
CA LEU A 172 9.20 -12.98 11.45
C LEU A 172 8.57 -14.33 11.86
N GLY A 173 7.46 -14.71 11.26
CA GLY A 173 6.80 -16.00 11.50
C GLY A 173 7.63 -17.19 11.05
N LEU A 174 8.35 -17.10 9.94
CA LEU A 174 9.26 -18.15 9.45
C LEU A 174 10.51 -18.26 10.34
N MET A 175 11.13 -17.13 10.72
CA MET A 175 12.33 -17.06 11.54
C MET A 175 12.11 -17.60 12.96
N ARG A 176 10.90 -17.53 13.49
CA ARG A 176 10.54 -18.18 14.76
C ARG A 176 10.55 -19.71 14.68
N ARG A 177 10.33 -20.29 13.50
CA ARG A 177 10.14 -21.75 13.30
C ARG A 177 11.30 -22.44 12.61
N LYS A 178 12.07 -21.73 11.79
CA LYS A 178 13.15 -22.26 10.97
C LYS A 178 14.48 -21.71 11.39
N THR A 179 15.55 -22.51 11.21
CA THR A 179 16.95 -22.10 11.47
C THR A 179 17.65 -21.60 10.20
N GLU A 180 17.04 -21.82 9.04
CA GLU A 180 17.54 -21.32 7.76
C GLU A 180 16.37 -20.91 6.83
N LEU A 181 16.61 -19.90 6.02
CA LEU A 181 15.69 -19.39 5.01
C LEU A 181 16.47 -19.09 3.72
N LYS A 182 15.80 -19.26 2.59
CA LYS A 182 16.29 -18.82 1.28
C LYS A 182 15.42 -17.66 0.81
N VAL A 183 16.04 -16.55 0.39
CA VAL A 183 15.32 -15.34 -0.02
C VAL A 183 15.89 -14.79 -1.32
N VAL A 184 15.02 -14.36 -2.22
CA VAL A 184 15.38 -13.82 -3.53
C VAL A 184 16.23 -12.55 -3.37
N SER A 185 17.36 -12.49 -4.11
CA SER A 185 18.35 -11.39 -4.03
C SER A 185 18.53 -10.59 -5.32
N ASP A 186 17.89 -11.01 -6.41
CA ASP A 186 17.97 -10.40 -7.73
C ASP A 186 16.68 -9.67 -8.17
N GLN A 187 15.81 -9.39 -7.23
CA GLN A 187 14.67 -8.48 -7.38
C GLN A 187 14.87 -7.28 -6.46
N ILE A 188 14.98 -6.10 -7.06
CA ILE A 188 15.29 -4.84 -6.38
C ILE A 188 14.07 -3.94 -6.36
N GLY A 189 13.76 -3.39 -5.19
CA GLY A 189 12.62 -2.51 -4.96
C GLY A 189 12.79 -1.66 -3.71
N SER A 190 11.70 -1.11 -3.21
CA SER A 190 11.69 -0.26 -2.03
C SER A 190 10.56 -0.67 -1.08
N PRO A 191 10.84 -1.00 0.18
CA PRO A 191 9.79 -1.23 1.17
C PRO A 191 9.05 0.06 1.51
N THR A 192 7.77 -0.06 1.87
CA THR A 192 6.92 1.05 2.26
C THR A 192 6.12 0.69 3.51
N SER A 193 6.30 1.44 4.58
CA SER A 193 5.43 1.39 5.74
C SER A 193 4.06 1.98 5.41
N ALA A 194 2.99 1.29 5.80
CA ALA A 194 1.64 1.83 5.64
C ALA A 194 1.45 3.15 6.42
N HIS A 195 2.21 3.37 7.50
CA HIS A 195 2.17 4.61 8.27
C HIS A 195 2.72 5.80 7.50
N THR A 196 3.88 5.65 6.84
CA THR A 196 4.49 6.74 6.06
C THR A 196 3.66 7.04 4.82
N LEU A 197 3.13 6.01 4.14
CA LEU A 197 2.22 6.19 3.01
C LEU A 197 0.91 6.88 3.44
N ALA A 198 0.35 6.53 4.59
CA ALA A 198 -0.83 7.20 5.15
C ALA A 198 -0.56 8.69 5.42
N GLN A 199 0.56 9.02 6.06
CA GLN A 199 0.98 10.39 6.30
C GLN A 199 1.16 11.17 4.99
N PHE A 200 1.78 10.56 3.98
CA PHE A 200 1.92 11.16 2.65
C PHE A 200 0.56 11.44 2.00
N ILE A 201 -0.37 10.48 2.00
CA ILE A 201 -1.71 10.68 1.41
C ILE A 201 -2.47 11.80 2.14
N LEU A 202 -2.41 11.84 3.47
CA LEU A 202 -3.05 12.91 4.25
C LEU A 202 -2.42 14.28 3.95
N ALA A 203 -1.09 14.35 3.85
CA ALA A 203 -0.39 15.57 3.47
C ALA A 203 -0.72 16.01 2.03
N LEU A 204 -0.83 15.06 1.10
CA LEU A 204 -1.22 15.31 -0.27
C LEU A 204 -2.63 15.94 -0.37
N VAL A 205 -3.60 15.41 0.40
CA VAL A 205 -4.94 16.02 0.50
C VAL A 205 -4.87 17.40 1.16
N ALA A 206 -4.10 17.57 2.23
CA ALA A 206 -3.93 18.84 2.93
C ALA A 206 -3.26 19.93 2.07
N SER A 207 -2.40 19.54 1.14
CA SER A 207 -1.75 20.47 0.19
C SER A 207 -2.72 21.10 -0.82
N GLY A 208 -3.96 20.59 -0.92
CA GLY A 208 -4.94 21.04 -1.90
C GLY A 208 -4.65 20.58 -3.35
N LYS A 209 -3.69 19.68 -3.54
CA LYS A 209 -3.49 19.03 -4.86
C LYS A 209 -4.75 18.28 -5.27
N THR A 210 -5.09 18.37 -6.54
CA THR A 210 -6.30 17.76 -7.10
C THR A 210 -6.01 16.73 -8.18
N HIS A 211 -4.80 16.69 -8.74
CA HIS A 211 -4.43 15.78 -9.82
C HIS A 211 -2.93 15.48 -9.86
N GLY A 212 -2.57 14.42 -10.53
CA GLY A 212 -1.20 14.01 -10.78
C GLY A 212 -0.92 12.54 -10.45
N ILE A 213 0.25 12.08 -10.84
CA ILE A 213 0.78 10.76 -10.46
C ILE A 213 1.92 11.02 -9.48
N PHE A 214 1.87 10.36 -8.34
CA PHE A 214 2.87 10.47 -7.28
C PHE A 214 3.39 9.08 -6.94
N HIS A 215 4.66 8.99 -6.59
CA HIS A 215 5.30 7.79 -6.11
C HIS A 215 5.62 7.95 -4.63
N TRP A 216 5.31 6.95 -3.81
CA TRP A 216 5.70 6.95 -2.41
C TRP A 216 6.24 5.60 -1.97
N THR A 217 7.46 5.60 -1.44
CA THR A 217 8.13 4.51 -0.73
C THR A 217 8.99 5.11 0.39
N ASP A 218 9.54 4.28 1.26
CA ASP A 218 10.41 4.77 2.34
C ASP A 218 11.88 4.99 1.89
N GLY A 219 12.15 4.90 0.57
CA GLY A 219 13.43 5.30 -0.02
C GLY A 219 14.56 4.33 0.23
N ALA A 220 14.46 3.15 -0.30
CA ALA A 220 15.56 2.20 -0.37
C ALA A 220 15.67 1.66 -1.81
N GLU A 221 16.84 1.19 -2.16
CA GLU A 221 17.10 0.37 -3.35
C GLU A 221 17.75 -0.91 -2.85
N ILE A 222 16.93 -1.89 -2.51
CA ILE A 222 17.34 -3.12 -1.83
C ILE A 222 16.65 -4.35 -2.43
N SER A 223 17.26 -5.52 -2.22
CA SER A 223 16.64 -6.81 -2.56
C SER A 223 15.69 -7.29 -1.45
N TRP A 224 14.84 -8.29 -1.76
CA TRP A 224 14.09 -9.01 -0.74
C TRP A 224 15.00 -9.68 0.30
N PHE A 225 16.19 -10.13 -0.12
CA PHE A 225 17.21 -10.69 0.78
C PHE A 225 17.71 -9.63 1.78
N ASP A 226 18.03 -8.42 1.33
CA ASP A 226 18.46 -7.32 2.21
C ASP A 226 17.34 -6.93 3.17
N PHE A 227 16.10 -6.87 2.67
CA PHE A 227 14.94 -6.59 3.51
C PHE A 227 14.72 -7.68 4.56
N ALA A 228 14.86 -8.97 4.22
CA ALA A 228 14.75 -10.07 5.16
C ALA A 228 15.84 -10.01 6.26
N ASN A 229 17.08 -9.63 5.93
CA ASN A 229 18.15 -9.43 6.91
C ASN A 229 17.81 -8.28 7.86
N ALA A 230 17.33 -7.14 7.36
CA ALA A 230 16.91 -6.03 8.20
C ALA A 230 15.76 -6.40 9.15
N ILE A 231 14.79 -7.20 8.67
CA ILE A 231 13.70 -7.74 9.48
C ILE A 231 14.24 -8.67 10.58
N TYR A 232 15.22 -9.50 10.25
CA TYR A 232 15.88 -10.39 11.22
C TYR A 232 16.56 -9.59 12.32
N GLU A 233 17.41 -8.61 11.96
CA GLU A 233 18.10 -7.75 12.92
C GLU A 233 17.13 -6.99 13.83
N ALA A 234 16.08 -6.40 13.27
CA ALA A 234 15.05 -5.74 14.04
C ALA A 234 14.31 -6.74 14.97
N GLY A 235 13.91 -7.90 14.43
CA GLY A 235 13.23 -8.94 15.20
C GLY A 235 14.06 -9.49 16.36
N ARG A 236 15.39 -9.60 16.19
CA ARG A 236 16.35 -9.96 17.25
C ARG A 236 16.42 -8.86 18.31
N SER A 237 16.58 -7.63 17.87
CA SER A 237 16.76 -6.46 18.76
C SER A 237 15.55 -6.22 19.68
N TYR A 238 14.34 -6.54 19.20
CA TYR A 238 13.10 -6.35 19.96
C TYR A 238 12.50 -7.66 20.51
N GLY A 239 13.30 -8.74 20.57
CA GLY A 239 12.93 -9.98 21.26
C GLY A 239 11.90 -10.86 20.53
N LEU A 240 11.51 -10.52 19.29
CA LEU A 240 10.59 -11.33 18.50
C LEU A 240 11.21 -12.61 17.96
N ILE A 241 12.55 -12.68 17.87
CA ILE A 241 13.32 -13.83 17.39
C ILE A 241 14.38 -14.18 18.42
N ALA A 242 14.24 -15.32 19.10
CA ALA A 242 15.18 -15.76 20.12
C ALA A 242 16.39 -16.54 19.58
N ARG A 243 16.24 -17.20 18.41
CA ARG A 243 17.23 -18.10 17.83
C ARG A 243 18.04 -17.42 16.72
N GLU A 244 19.20 -17.99 16.41
CA GLU A 244 19.93 -17.66 15.19
C GLU A 244 19.24 -18.29 13.97
N VAL A 245 19.14 -17.52 12.87
CA VAL A 245 18.58 -17.96 11.60
C VAL A 245 19.55 -17.58 10.49
N ALA A 246 19.99 -18.56 9.71
CA ALA A 246 20.79 -18.32 8.52
C ALA A 246 19.86 -17.90 7.37
N ILE A 247 20.17 -16.78 6.71
CA ILE A 247 19.41 -16.31 5.54
C ILE A 247 20.35 -16.37 4.34
N TRP A 248 19.95 -17.13 3.32
CA TRP A 248 20.74 -17.37 2.13
C TRP A 248 20.13 -16.64 0.92
N PRO A 249 20.94 -15.88 0.16
CA PRO A 249 20.47 -15.29 -1.09
C PRO A 249 20.30 -16.37 -2.15
N ILE A 250 19.21 -16.28 -2.92
CA ILE A 250 18.96 -17.11 -4.09
C ILE A 250 18.49 -16.24 -5.27
N PRO A 251 18.76 -16.65 -6.52
CA PRO A 251 18.16 -16.01 -7.68
C PRO A 251 16.65 -16.34 -7.75
N CYS A 252 15.87 -15.45 -8.37
CA CYS A 252 14.42 -15.62 -8.52
C CYS A 252 14.03 -16.91 -9.25
N GLY A 253 14.88 -17.42 -10.15
CA GLY A 253 14.68 -18.70 -10.83
C GLY A 253 14.64 -19.92 -9.90
N GLU A 254 15.20 -19.84 -8.68
CA GLU A 254 15.11 -20.89 -7.66
C GLU A 254 13.83 -20.78 -6.78
N TYR A 255 13.05 -19.72 -6.97
CA TYR A 255 11.79 -19.49 -6.26
C TYR A 255 10.67 -19.17 -7.27
N PRO A 256 10.24 -20.15 -8.08
CA PRO A 256 9.22 -19.91 -9.10
C PRO A 256 7.87 -19.53 -8.45
N THR A 257 7.24 -18.51 -9.00
CA THR A 257 5.93 -18.00 -8.57
C THR A 257 5.00 -17.91 -9.78
N PRO A 258 3.66 -18.06 -9.60
CA PRO A 258 2.70 -17.94 -10.69
C PRO A 258 2.80 -16.62 -11.44
N ALA A 259 2.85 -15.50 -10.71
CA ALA A 259 2.99 -14.18 -11.30
C ALA A 259 4.46 -13.81 -11.53
N ALA A 260 4.79 -13.31 -12.72
CA ALA A 260 6.09 -12.72 -12.99
C ALA A 260 6.28 -11.42 -12.20
N ARG A 261 7.45 -11.24 -11.61
CA ARG A 261 7.80 -10.04 -10.83
C ARG A 261 8.90 -9.24 -11.54
N PRO A 262 8.83 -7.89 -11.53
CA PRO A 262 9.90 -7.07 -12.11
C PRO A 262 11.22 -7.31 -11.38
N ALA A 263 12.32 -7.37 -12.13
CA ALA A 263 13.66 -7.47 -11.54
C ALA A 263 14.07 -6.16 -10.83
N TYR A 264 13.57 -5.03 -11.30
CA TYR A 264 13.80 -3.71 -10.72
C TYR A 264 12.50 -2.92 -10.68
N SER A 265 12.08 -2.43 -9.51
CA SER A 265 10.81 -1.70 -9.36
C SER A 265 10.92 -0.45 -8.47
N VAL A 266 12.13 0.07 -8.30
CA VAL A 266 12.35 1.29 -7.50
C VAL A 266 11.62 2.48 -8.12
N LEU A 267 10.88 3.21 -7.30
CA LEU A 267 10.09 4.38 -7.70
C LEU A 267 10.84 5.68 -7.36
N ASP A 268 10.98 6.59 -8.33
CA ASP A 268 11.41 7.95 -8.05
C ASP A 268 10.32 8.69 -7.28
N ARG A 269 10.69 9.27 -6.14
CA ARG A 269 9.75 9.98 -5.25
C ARG A 269 10.09 11.47 -5.07
N LYS A 270 10.94 12.01 -5.91
CA LYS A 270 11.41 13.39 -5.79
C LYS A 270 10.25 14.40 -5.72
N SER A 271 9.30 14.30 -6.64
CA SER A 271 8.11 15.18 -6.65
C SER A 271 7.20 15.01 -5.43
N SER A 272 7.19 13.82 -4.84
CA SER A 272 6.43 13.54 -3.62
C SER A 272 7.10 14.13 -2.38
N LEU A 273 8.43 14.08 -2.29
CA LEU A 273 9.20 14.66 -1.19
C LEU A 273 9.08 16.19 -1.14
N GLU A 274 8.89 16.86 -2.27
CA GLU A 274 8.65 18.30 -2.33
C GLU A 274 7.31 18.73 -1.69
N LEU A 275 6.37 17.79 -1.50
CA LEU A 275 5.06 18.07 -0.92
C LEU A 275 5.03 17.92 0.60
N ILE A 276 5.96 17.17 1.16
CA ILE A 276 6.04 16.94 2.60
C ILE A 276 7.39 17.40 3.10
N ASP A 277 7.35 18.33 4.04
CA ASP A 277 8.52 18.81 4.80
C ASP A 277 8.92 17.77 5.86
N ALA A 278 9.13 16.53 5.45
CA ALA A 278 9.43 15.44 6.35
C ALA A 278 10.70 14.71 5.92
N GLY A 279 11.68 14.67 6.82
CA GLY A 279 12.87 13.83 6.72
C GLY A 279 12.52 12.34 6.77
N VAL A 280 11.83 11.83 5.76
CA VAL A 280 11.37 10.43 5.66
C VAL A 280 12.31 9.65 4.76
N ASP A 281 13.59 9.60 5.12
CA ASP A 281 14.60 8.87 4.34
C ASP A 281 15.17 7.64 5.05
N ASP A 282 14.63 7.28 6.21
CA ASP A 282 15.10 6.11 6.95
C ASP A 282 14.05 4.99 6.94
N TRP A 283 14.06 4.19 5.86
CA TRP A 283 13.21 3.00 5.77
C TRP A 283 13.46 2.02 6.93
N GLN A 284 14.69 2.00 7.50
CA GLN A 284 15.01 1.17 8.65
C GLN A 284 14.33 1.70 9.92
N ALA A 285 14.19 3.02 10.08
CA ALA A 285 13.41 3.59 11.17
C ALA A 285 11.93 3.25 11.03
N ALA A 286 11.37 3.31 9.82
CA ALA A 286 9.99 2.88 9.54
C ALA A 286 9.80 1.38 9.85
N LEU A 287 10.75 0.53 9.45
CA LEU A 287 10.73 -0.90 9.80
C LEU A 287 10.79 -1.12 11.31
N ARG A 288 11.72 -0.45 12.02
CA ARG A 288 11.82 -0.55 13.49
C ARG A 288 10.51 -0.19 14.17
N HIS A 289 9.85 0.89 13.73
CA HIS A 289 8.55 1.30 14.27
C HIS A 289 7.49 0.17 14.19
N VAL A 290 7.36 -0.47 13.03
CA VAL A 290 6.42 -1.58 12.84
C VAL A 290 6.82 -2.81 13.67
N VAL A 291 8.11 -3.14 13.74
CA VAL A 291 8.59 -4.29 14.53
C VAL A 291 8.36 -4.07 16.03
N VAL A 292 8.58 -2.85 16.54
CA VAL A 292 8.25 -2.49 17.93
C VAL A 292 6.75 -2.66 18.19
N SER A 293 5.88 -2.15 17.31
CA SER A 293 4.44 -2.31 17.43
C SER A 293 4.01 -3.79 17.47
N LEU A 294 4.70 -4.65 16.70
CA LEU A 294 4.46 -6.10 16.71
C LEU A 294 4.94 -6.75 18.03
N ALA A 295 6.08 -6.31 18.59
CA ALA A 295 6.57 -6.80 19.87
C ALA A 295 5.64 -6.43 21.03
N ASP A 296 5.17 -5.18 21.07
CA ASP A 296 4.21 -4.71 22.08
C ASP A 296 2.87 -5.47 22.06
N ARG A 297 2.43 -5.88 20.86
CA ARG A 297 1.22 -6.70 20.71
C ARG A 297 1.45 -8.13 21.23
N ALA A 298 2.58 -8.74 20.88
CA ALA A 298 2.92 -10.09 21.35
C ALA A 298 3.00 -10.14 22.87
N GLY A 299 3.65 -9.17 23.51
CA GLY A 299 3.72 -9.11 24.98
C GLY A 299 2.37 -8.89 25.67
N ARG A 300 1.44 -8.18 25.04
CA ARG A 300 0.06 -8.02 25.55
C ARG A 300 -0.78 -9.28 25.45
N ASP A 301 -0.56 -10.07 24.41
CA ASP A 301 -1.29 -11.33 24.22
C ASP A 301 -0.79 -12.41 25.20
N GLU A 302 0.51 -12.45 25.49
CA GLU A 302 1.08 -13.31 26.53
C GLU A 302 0.56 -12.95 27.94
N ALA A 303 0.52 -11.67 28.28
CA ALA A 303 0.00 -11.20 29.58
C ALA A 303 -1.48 -11.54 29.81
N LYS A 304 -2.30 -11.54 28.74
CA LYS A 304 -3.72 -11.92 28.82
C LYS A 304 -3.94 -13.43 28.92
N GLY A 305 -2.99 -14.24 28.45
CA GLY A 305 -3.01 -15.70 28.56
C GLY A 305 -2.76 -16.15 30.00
N ASP A 306 -1.87 -15.47 30.73
CA ASP A 306 -1.51 -15.79 32.11
C ASP A 306 -2.61 -15.41 33.14
N ASP A 307 -3.48 -14.46 32.82
CA ASP A 307 -4.59 -14.04 33.70
C ASP A 307 -5.83 -14.99 33.63
N ASN A 308 -5.81 -16.01 32.76
CA ASN A 308 -6.92 -16.94 32.55
C ASN A 308 -6.58 -18.40 33.02
N GLU A 309 -5.42 -18.67 33.62
CA GLU A 309 -5.08 -19.91 34.30
C GLU A 309 -5.18 -19.74 35.84
#